data_3d39c38bb59076f7404c745987c68d55
#
_entry.id   3d39c38bb59076f7404c745987c68d55
#
_cell.length_a   1.000
_cell.length_b   1.000
_cell.length_c   1.000
_cell.angle_alpha   90.00
_cell.angle_beta   90.00
_cell.angle_gamma   90.00
#
_symmetry.space_group_name_H-M   'P 1'
#
loop_
_entity.id
_entity.type
_entity.pdbx_description
1 polymer ?
#
loop_
_entity_poly.entity_id
_entity_poly.type
_entity_poly.pdbx_seq_one_letter_code
_entity_poly.pdbx_strand_id
1 'polypeptide(L)'
;MIKQTKKQIKSIILDFGGVISRTLFETHDLTEHALGLPRNTLKWKGPFDPKSDLLWQSMQNNEISERQYWHIRTKEVGVLVGQNWTQISDFIQAARGAEPEKIIRPEALQTIAVAVRKKVRLAILSNELDLFYGSKFRRKLSFLKYFEIIHDATYTRILKPDPRAYK
;
A
#
# COMPACT_ATOMS: atom_id res chain seq x y z
N MET A 1 11.48 -36.98 26.52
CA MET A 1 10.91 -35.66 26.27
C MET A 1 11.84 -34.91 25.32
N ILE A 2 11.43 -34.77 24.05
CA ILE A 2 12.21 -34.04 23.04
C ILE A 2 11.96 -32.56 23.30
N LYS A 3 12.96 -31.81 23.77
CA LYS A 3 12.92 -30.35 23.86
C LYS A 3 12.86 -29.79 22.43
N GLN A 4 11.67 -29.44 21.98
CA GLN A 4 11.53 -28.59 20.78
C GLN A 4 12.19 -27.25 21.07
N THR A 5 13.38 -27.04 20.56
CA THR A 5 14.03 -25.72 20.54
C THR A 5 13.16 -24.82 19.66
N LYS A 6 12.38 -23.92 20.27
CA LYS A 6 11.66 -22.88 19.56
C LYS A 6 12.67 -22.08 18.73
N LYS A 7 12.63 -22.26 17.42
CA LYS A 7 13.47 -21.50 16.48
C LYS A 7 13.13 -20.01 16.65
N GLN A 8 14.06 -19.22 17.12
CA GLN A 8 13.86 -17.79 17.34
C GLN A 8 13.76 -17.08 15.99
N ILE A 9 12.72 -16.29 15.78
CA ILE A 9 12.58 -15.41 14.62
C ILE A 9 13.65 -14.32 14.70
N LYS A 10 14.49 -14.21 13.67
CA LYS A 10 15.59 -13.24 13.60
C LYS A 10 15.25 -12.01 12.76
N SER A 11 14.36 -12.16 11.80
CA SER A 11 13.95 -11.09 10.90
C SER A 11 12.51 -11.27 10.43
N ILE A 12 11.86 -10.16 10.09
CA ILE A 12 10.51 -10.10 9.52
C ILE A 12 10.58 -9.21 8.29
N ILE A 13 10.02 -9.69 7.19
CA ILE A 13 9.82 -8.92 5.96
C ILE A 13 8.33 -8.64 5.86
N LEU A 14 7.97 -7.37 5.72
CA LEU A 14 6.58 -6.91 5.59
C LEU A 14 6.35 -6.34 4.20
N ASP A 15 5.15 -6.56 3.66
CA ASP A 15 4.66 -5.75 2.55
C ASP A 15 4.17 -4.40 3.10
N PHE A 16 4.09 -3.39 2.24
CA PHE A 16 3.58 -2.08 2.63
C PHE A 16 2.08 -1.97 2.38
N GLY A 17 1.65 -2.10 1.13
CA GLY A 17 0.25 -1.94 0.73
C GLY A 17 -0.66 -3.04 1.26
N GLY A 18 -1.70 -2.68 2.00
CA GLY A 18 -2.63 -3.65 2.59
C GLY A 18 -2.11 -4.38 3.84
N VAL A 19 -0.81 -4.31 4.14
CA VAL A 19 -0.19 -4.93 5.33
C VAL A 19 0.19 -3.87 6.37
N ILE A 20 1.11 -2.97 6.04
CA ILE A 20 1.46 -1.84 6.91
C ILE A 20 0.42 -0.73 6.79
N SER A 21 0.02 -0.40 5.57
CA SER A 21 -1.02 0.58 5.30
C SER A 21 -2.36 -0.09 5.00
N ARG A 22 -3.44 0.64 5.23
CA ARG A 22 -4.76 0.30 4.69
C ARG A 22 -4.76 0.52 3.17
N THR A 23 -5.57 -0.25 2.48
CA THR A 23 -5.81 -0.08 1.04
C THR A 23 -6.68 1.15 0.75
N LEU A 24 -6.72 1.58 -0.51
CA LEU A 24 -7.66 2.61 -0.96
C LEU A 24 -9.12 2.15 -0.81
N PHE A 25 -9.38 0.86 -0.98
CA PHE A 25 -10.72 0.29 -0.82
C PHE A 25 -11.25 0.39 0.61
N GLU A 26 -10.37 0.29 1.61
CA GLU A 26 -10.73 0.40 3.04
C GLU A 26 -10.91 1.84 3.50
N THR A 27 -10.50 2.81 2.71
CA THR A 27 -10.35 4.21 3.12
C THR A 27 -11.05 5.17 2.16
N HIS A 28 -12.15 4.73 1.52
CA HIS A 28 -12.94 5.59 0.64
C HIS A 28 -13.42 6.84 1.36
N ASP A 29 -13.89 6.71 2.60
CA ASP A 29 -14.36 7.84 3.42
C ASP A 29 -13.28 8.90 3.65
N LEU A 30 -12.06 8.48 3.94
CA LEU A 30 -10.91 9.37 4.08
C LEU A 30 -10.54 10.00 2.75
N THR A 31 -10.58 9.23 1.66
CA THR A 31 -10.29 9.70 0.30
C THR A 31 -11.32 10.73 -0.14
N GLU A 32 -12.61 10.42 -0.01
CA GLU A 32 -13.71 11.32 -0.35
C GLU A 32 -13.64 12.62 0.44
N HIS A 33 -13.40 12.53 1.76
CA HIS A 33 -13.24 13.71 2.61
C HIS A 33 -12.07 14.58 2.16
N ALA A 34 -10.90 13.98 1.91
CA ALA A 34 -9.71 14.72 1.51
C ALA A 34 -9.86 15.42 0.16
N LEU A 35 -10.65 14.83 -0.74
CA LEU A 35 -10.91 15.34 -2.09
C LEU A 35 -12.15 16.26 -2.16
N GLY A 36 -12.86 16.49 -1.04
CA GLY A 36 -14.09 17.28 -1.01
C GLY A 36 -15.26 16.61 -1.73
N LEU A 37 -15.22 15.29 -1.90
CA LEU A 37 -16.28 14.52 -2.55
C LEU A 37 -17.40 14.16 -1.54
N PRO A 38 -18.66 14.09 -1.99
CA PRO A 38 -19.73 13.56 -1.18
C PRO A 38 -19.45 12.10 -0.74
N ARG A 39 -19.97 11.72 0.42
CA ARG A 39 -19.85 10.33 0.91
C ARG A 39 -20.46 9.34 -0.10
N ASN A 40 -19.82 8.20 -0.25
CA ASN A 40 -20.22 7.14 -1.17
C ASN A 40 -20.17 7.54 -2.64
N THR A 41 -19.33 8.49 -3.02
CA THR A 41 -19.05 8.81 -4.42
C THR A 41 -18.21 7.71 -5.08
N LEU A 42 -17.20 7.19 -4.38
CA LEU A 42 -16.36 6.11 -4.87
C LEU A 42 -17.07 4.77 -4.68
N LYS A 43 -17.48 4.14 -5.79
CA LYS A 43 -18.30 2.92 -5.78
C LYS A 43 -17.51 1.63 -5.95
N TRP A 44 -16.28 1.71 -6.44
CA TRP A 44 -15.44 0.55 -6.66
C TRP A 44 -14.94 -0.01 -5.32
N LYS A 45 -15.12 -1.32 -5.13
CA LYS A 45 -14.84 -2.01 -3.87
C LYS A 45 -13.73 -3.05 -3.98
N GLY A 46 -13.25 -3.32 -5.20
CA GLY A 46 -12.18 -4.26 -5.43
C GLY A 46 -12.40 -5.61 -4.74
N PRO A 47 -11.48 -6.02 -3.86
CA PRO A 47 -11.56 -7.33 -3.21
C PRO A 47 -12.74 -7.48 -2.23
N PHE A 48 -13.36 -6.39 -1.76
CA PHE A 48 -14.46 -6.44 -0.79
C PHE A 48 -15.82 -6.71 -1.45
N ASP A 49 -15.96 -6.38 -2.73
CA ASP A 49 -17.12 -6.73 -3.54
C ASP A 49 -16.70 -6.87 -5.00
N PRO A 50 -16.00 -7.96 -5.35
CA PRO A 50 -15.46 -8.15 -6.70
C PRO A 50 -16.53 -8.14 -7.80
N LYS A 51 -17.76 -8.54 -7.45
CA LYS A 51 -18.86 -8.62 -8.44
C LYS A 51 -19.36 -7.25 -8.88
N SER A 52 -19.24 -6.23 -8.03
CA SER A 52 -19.65 -4.86 -8.35
C SER A 52 -18.56 -4.05 -9.05
N ASP A 53 -17.33 -4.56 -9.13
CA ASP A 53 -16.18 -3.88 -9.72
C ASP A 53 -15.66 -4.64 -10.94
N LEU A 54 -16.22 -4.33 -12.11
CA LEU A 54 -15.85 -4.99 -13.37
C LEU A 54 -14.38 -4.77 -13.73
N LEU A 55 -13.84 -3.61 -13.42
CA LEU A 55 -12.43 -3.33 -13.69
C LEU A 55 -11.52 -4.18 -12.79
N TRP A 56 -11.94 -4.42 -11.53
CA TRP A 56 -11.25 -5.33 -10.63
C TRP A 56 -11.29 -6.78 -11.18
N GLN A 57 -12.42 -7.21 -11.72
CA GLN A 57 -12.53 -8.53 -12.36
C GLN A 57 -11.57 -8.67 -13.54
N SER A 58 -11.52 -7.67 -14.43
CA SER A 58 -10.57 -7.67 -15.55
C SER A 58 -9.11 -7.78 -15.08
N MET A 59 -8.77 -7.13 -13.97
CA MET A 59 -7.43 -7.28 -13.38
C MET A 59 -7.21 -8.69 -12.81
N GLN A 60 -8.19 -9.26 -12.12
CA GLN A 60 -8.08 -10.63 -11.59
C GLN A 60 -7.97 -11.69 -12.70
N ASN A 61 -8.59 -11.43 -13.84
CA ASN A 61 -8.51 -12.29 -15.03
C ASN A 61 -7.22 -12.09 -15.85
N ASN A 62 -6.31 -11.20 -15.40
CA ASN A 62 -5.09 -10.81 -16.12
C ASN A 62 -5.34 -10.12 -17.49
N GLU A 63 -6.54 -9.55 -17.71
CA GLU A 63 -6.85 -8.76 -18.90
C GLU A 63 -6.16 -7.39 -18.83
N ILE A 64 -6.00 -6.87 -17.61
CA ILE A 64 -5.22 -5.66 -17.31
C ILE A 64 -4.31 -5.92 -16.11
N SER A 65 -3.20 -5.18 -16.03
CA SER A 65 -2.31 -5.21 -14.86
C SER A 65 -2.87 -4.37 -13.70
N GLU A 66 -2.38 -4.61 -12.48
CA GLU A 66 -2.72 -3.77 -11.33
C GLU A 66 -2.39 -2.29 -11.55
N ARG A 67 -1.26 -2.01 -12.20
CA ARG A 67 -0.87 -0.64 -12.59
C ARG A 67 -1.89 0.01 -13.53
N GLN A 68 -2.40 -0.73 -14.50
CA GLN A 68 -3.45 -0.24 -15.41
C GLN A 68 -4.76 0.01 -14.66
N TYR A 69 -5.15 -0.88 -13.75
CA TYR A 69 -6.31 -0.69 -12.88
C TYR A 69 -6.21 0.64 -12.14
N TRP A 70 -5.12 0.87 -11.41
CA TRP A 70 -4.94 2.10 -10.64
C TRP A 70 -4.80 3.35 -11.51
N HIS A 71 -4.24 3.23 -12.71
CA HIS A 71 -4.17 4.35 -13.64
C HIS A 71 -5.58 4.77 -14.14
N ILE A 72 -6.45 3.81 -14.43
CA ILE A 72 -7.84 4.08 -14.82
C ILE A 72 -8.57 4.73 -13.64
N ARG A 73 -8.47 4.18 -12.42
CA ARG A 73 -9.08 4.77 -11.21
C ARG A 73 -8.58 6.19 -10.92
N THR A 74 -7.30 6.43 -11.14
CA THR A 74 -6.72 7.78 -11.01
C THR A 74 -7.40 8.79 -11.93
N LYS A 75 -7.61 8.43 -13.20
CA LYS A 75 -8.29 9.30 -14.16
C LYS A 75 -9.76 9.51 -13.80
N GLU A 76 -10.47 8.44 -13.42
CA GLU A 76 -11.87 8.53 -12.99
C GLU A 76 -12.03 9.50 -11.82
N VAL A 77 -11.21 9.37 -10.80
CA VAL A 77 -11.25 10.25 -9.61
C VAL A 77 -10.81 11.67 -9.98
N GLY A 78 -9.81 11.82 -10.84
CA GLY A 78 -9.38 13.13 -11.36
C GLY A 78 -10.53 13.89 -12.01
N VAL A 79 -11.31 13.23 -12.87
CA VAL A 79 -12.50 13.84 -13.50
C VAL A 79 -13.51 14.31 -12.45
N LEU A 80 -13.76 13.52 -11.40
CA LEU A 80 -14.72 13.88 -10.34
C LEU A 80 -14.32 15.16 -9.59
N VAL A 81 -13.02 15.45 -9.51
CA VAL A 81 -12.49 16.63 -8.80
C VAL A 81 -11.98 17.73 -9.74
N GLY A 82 -12.29 17.63 -11.04
CA GLY A 82 -11.87 18.60 -12.04
C GLY A 82 -10.36 18.64 -12.29
N GLN A 83 -9.66 17.54 -12.07
CA GLN A 83 -8.21 17.40 -12.25
C GLN A 83 -7.88 16.44 -13.40
N ASN A 84 -6.79 16.71 -14.11
CA ASN A 84 -6.27 15.82 -15.15
C ASN A 84 -5.03 15.07 -14.66
N TRP A 85 -5.23 14.15 -13.73
CA TRP A 85 -4.14 13.35 -13.19
C TRP A 85 -3.65 12.30 -14.18
N THR A 86 -2.36 12.29 -14.40
CA THR A 86 -1.68 11.32 -15.28
C THR A 86 -0.85 10.30 -14.51
N GLN A 87 -0.50 10.62 -13.26
CA GLN A 87 0.29 9.75 -12.39
C GLN A 87 -0.56 9.28 -11.19
N ILE A 88 -0.41 8.02 -10.83
CA ILE A 88 -1.08 7.44 -9.65
C ILE A 88 -0.70 8.22 -8.38
N SER A 89 0.55 8.67 -8.29
CA SER A 89 1.05 9.47 -7.17
C SER A 89 0.32 10.80 -6.98
N ASP A 90 -0.19 11.43 -8.06
CA ASP A 90 -0.94 12.69 -7.95
C ASP A 90 -2.24 12.46 -7.18
N PHE A 91 -2.98 11.41 -7.56
CA PHE A 91 -4.17 10.98 -6.84
C PHE A 91 -3.89 10.63 -5.38
N ILE A 92 -2.87 9.81 -5.13
CA ILE A 92 -2.53 9.38 -3.78
C ILE A 92 -2.09 10.56 -2.90
N GLN A 93 -1.34 11.51 -3.44
CA GLN A 93 -0.95 12.72 -2.70
C GLN A 93 -2.15 13.59 -2.37
N ALA A 94 -3.08 13.77 -3.29
CA ALA A 94 -4.32 14.50 -3.04
C ALA A 94 -5.19 13.82 -1.98
N ALA A 95 -5.32 12.50 -2.06
CA ALA A 95 -6.15 11.73 -1.14
C ALA A 95 -5.55 11.55 0.27
N ARG A 96 -4.21 11.62 0.42
CA ARG A 96 -3.52 11.19 1.65
C ARG A 96 -2.42 12.13 2.11
N GLY A 97 -2.04 13.12 1.31
CA GLY A 97 -0.84 13.94 1.53
C GLY A 97 -0.87 14.80 2.79
N ALA A 98 -2.05 15.18 3.27
CA ALA A 98 -2.22 15.96 4.49
C ALA A 98 -1.97 15.13 5.76
N GLU A 99 -2.48 13.90 5.81
CA GLU A 99 -2.47 13.05 7.00
C GLU A 99 -2.06 11.60 6.65
N PRO A 100 -0.82 11.37 6.20
CA PRO A 100 -0.37 10.07 5.72
C PRO A 100 -0.37 8.99 6.81
N GLU A 101 -0.33 9.38 8.09
CA GLU A 101 -0.34 8.43 9.20
C GLU A 101 -1.71 7.81 9.45
N LYS A 102 -2.80 8.46 9.02
CA LYS A 102 -4.17 7.92 9.19
C LYS A 102 -4.42 6.60 8.46
N ILE A 103 -3.64 6.32 7.42
CA ILE A 103 -3.76 5.06 6.68
C ILE A 103 -2.92 3.92 7.26
N ILE A 104 -2.02 4.21 8.19
CA ILE A 104 -1.17 3.18 8.79
C ILE A 104 -1.98 2.37 9.80
N ARG A 105 -1.88 1.05 9.70
CA ARG A 105 -2.57 0.13 10.61
C ARG A 105 -1.96 0.22 12.01
N PRO A 106 -2.74 0.49 13.05
CA PRO A 106 -2.25 0.48 14.44
C PRO A 106 -1.58 -0.84 14.81
N GLU A 107 -2.11 -1.97 14.31
CA GLU A 107 -1.59 -3.32 14.56
C GLU A 107 -0.20 -3.50 13.94
N ALA A 108 0.05 -2.90 12.77
CA ALA A 108 1.37 -2.91 12.15
C ALA A 108 2.38 -2.11 13.00
N LEU A 109 2.00 -0.92 13.48
CA LEU A 109 2.86 -0.13 14.38
C LEU A 109 3.16 -0.87 15.69
N GLN A 110 2.17 -1.56 16.28
CA GLN A 110 2.38 -2.39 17.47
C GLN A 110 3.35 -3.54 17.18
N THR A 111 3.18 -4.21 16.04
CA THR A 111 4.05 -5.31 15.61
C THR A 111 5.49 -4.84 15.42
N ILE A 112 5.68 -3.70 14.76
CA ILE A 112 6.99 -3.05 14.57
C ILE A 112 7.62 -2.74 15.93
N ALA A 113 6.87 -2.13 16.84
CA ALA A 113 7.36 -1.79 18.18
C ALA A 113 7.79 -3.03 18.98
N VAL A 114 7.03 -4.14 18.89
CA VAL A 114 7.39 -5.41 19.53
C VAL A 114 8.66 -6.00 18.91
N ALA A 115 8.77 -6.00 17.59
CA ALA A 115 9.94 -6.50 16.88
C ALA A 115 11.22 -5.74 17.27
N VAL A 116 11.15 -4.41 17.33
CA VAL A 116 12.24 -3.53 17.75
C VAL A 116 12.69 -3.87 19.18
N ARG A 117 11.75 -3.97 20.13
CA ARG A 117 12.07 -4.36 21.53
C ARG A 117 12.72 -5.73 21.63
N LYS A 118 12.33 -6.65 20.75
CA LYS A 118 12.88 -8.02 20.70
C LYS A 118 14.15 -8.13 19.86
N LYS A 119 14.66 -7.03 19.34
CA LYS A 119 15.84 -6.99 18.46
C LYS A 119 15.67 -7.88 17.22
N VAL A 120 14.46 -8.00 16.70
CA VAL A 120 14.15 -8.66 15.43
C VAL A 120 14.36 -7.65 14.32
N ARG A 121 15.15 -8.02 13.31
CA ARG A 121 15.41 -7.15 12.15
C ARG A 121 14.16 -6.99 11.30
N LEU A 122 13.93 -5.80 10.78
CA LEU A 122 12.77 -5.48 9.98
C LEU A 122 13.18 -5.06 8.56
N ALA A 123 12.44 -5.56 7.58
CA ALA A 123 12.57 -5.14 6.19
C ALA A 123 11.18 -4.93 5.56
N ILE A 124 11.09 -4.02 4.59
CA ILE A 124 9.93 -3.87 3.71
C ILE A 124 10.30 -4.41 2.34
N LEU A 125 9.39 -5.21 1.75
CA LEU A 125 9.46 -5.65 0.37
C LEU A 125 8.15 -5.26 -0.33
N SER A 126 8.17 -4.18 -1.10
CA SER A 126 7.01 -3.62 -1.78
C SER A 126 7.18 -3.61 -3.29
N ASN A 127 6.10 -3.90 -4.02
CA ASN A 127 6.13 -3.84 -5.48
C ASN A 127 6.17 -2.41 -6.02
N GLU A 128 5.43 -1.49 -5.40
CA GLU A 128 5.21 -0.17 -5.99
C GLU A 128 5.03 0.92 -4.92
N LEU A 129 5.89 0.95 -3.90
CA LEU A 129 5.74 1.90 -2.79
C LEU A 129 5.84 3.35 -3.27
N ASP A 130 6.92 3.73 -3.93
CA ASP A 130 7.12 5.10 -4.40
C ASP A 130 6.32 5.43 -5.66
N LEU A 131 5.92 4.44 -6.45
CA LEU A 131 5.01 4.66 -7.58
C LEU A 131 3.65 5.17 -7.09
N PHE A 132 3.15 4.58 -6.00
CA PHE A 132 1.87 4.98 -5.40
C PHE A 132 2.00 6.25 -4.56
N TYR A 133 2.95 6.28 -3.63
CA TYR A 133 2.99 7.32 -2.62
C TYR A 133 3.97 8.46 -2.93
N GLY A 134 4.97 8.20 -3.75
CA GLY A 134 6.08 9.11 -3.99
C GLY A 134 7.07 9.18 -2.83
N SER A 135 8.32 9.54 -3.14
CA SER A 135 9.40 9.58 -2.14
C SER A 135 9.15 10.59 -1.01
N LYS A 136 8.39 11.65 -1.26
CA LYS A 136 8.04 12.66 -0.25
C LYS A 136 7.13 12.10 0.84
N PHE A 137 6.24 11.16 0.51
CA PHE A 137 5.35 10.51 1.45
C PHE A 137 6.12 9.70 2.50
N ARG A 138 7.11 8.94 2.06
CA ARG A 138 7.95 8.13 2.97
C ARG A 138 8.61 8.97 4.07
N ARG A 139 9.04 10.19 3.74
CA ARG A 139 9.68 11.09 4.71
C ARG A 139 8.77 11.51 5.87
N LYS A 140 7.46 11.44 5.68
CA LYS A 140 6.46 11.77 6.70
C LYS A 140 6.18 10.61 7.65
N LEU A 141 6.60 9.37 7.32
CA LEU A 141 6.34 8.17 8.09
C LEU A 141 7.51 7.85 9.02
N SER A 142 7.44 8.36 10.25
CA SER A 142 8.54 8.30 11.23
C SER A 142 8.97 6.88 11.62
N PHE A 143 8.06 5.90 11.55
CA PHE A 143 8.34 4.51 11.89
C PHE A 143 9.23 3.78 10.87
N LEU A 144 9.37 4.30 9.64
CA LEU A 144 10.22 3.69 8.61
C LEU A 144 11.69 3.64 9.00
N LYS A 145 12.13 4.47 9.93
CA LYS A 145 13.49 4.43 10.51
C LYS A 145 13.85 3.12 11.21
N TYR A 146 12.88 2.29 11.56
CA TYR A 146 13.10 1.00 12.20
C TYR A 146 13.38 -0.14 11.21
N PHE A 147 13.25 0.12 9.93
CA PHE A 147 13.52 -0.87 8.89
C PHE A 147 14.95 -0.73 8.38
N GLU A 148 15.71 -1.82 8.45
CA GLU A 148 17.09 -1.86 7.95
C GLU A 148 17.12 -1.80 6.41
N ILE A 149 16.11 -2.40 5.77
CA ILE A 149 15.99 -2.48 4.31
C ILE A 149 14.56 -2.10 3.93
N ILE A 150 14.45 -1.24 2.93
CA ILE A 150 13.21 -0.95 2.21
C ILE A 150 13.47 -1.22 0.74
N HIS A 151 13.07 -2.41 0.29
CA HIS A 151 13.12 -2.79 -1.13
C HIS A 151 11.83 -2.36 -1.81
N ASP A 152 11.98 -1.50 -2.81
CA ASP A 152 10.86 -0.96 -3.59
C ASP A 152 11.09 -1.28 -5.07
N ALA A 153 10.26 -2.16 -5.61
CA ALA A 153 10.38 -2.60 -6.99
C ALA A 153 10.00 -1.52 -8.03
N THR A 154 9.49 -0.37 -7.62
CA THR A 154 9.37 0.82 -8.47
C THR A 154 10.69 1.10 -9.21
N TYR A 155 11.82 0.89 -8.54
CA TYR A 155 13.15 1.17 -9.09
C TYR A 155 13.82 -0.05 -9.74
N THR A 156 13.64 -1.24 -9.16
CA THR A 156 14.30 -2.47 -9.64
C THR A 156 13.53 -3.16 -10.76
N ARG A 157 12.22 -2.92 -10.85
CA ARG A 157 11.28 -3.60 -11.76
C ARG A 157 11.22 -5.13 -11.57
N ILE A 158 11.71 -5.62 -10.44
CA ILE A 158 11.63 -7.04 -10.07
C ILE A 158 10.52 -7.15 -9.03
N LEU A 159 9.32 -7.48 -9.51
CA LEU A 159 8.10 -7.50 -8.71
C LEU A 159 7.92 -8.84 -8.01
N LYS A 160 7.37 -8.83 -6.79
CA LYS A 160 6.82 -10.06 -6.21
C LYS A 160 5.74 -10.62 -7.15
N PRO A 161 5.63 -11.94 -7.37
CA PRO A 161 6.30 -13.05 -6.67
C PRO A 161 7.60 -13.54 -7.33
N ASP A 162 8.26 -12.76 -8.20
CA ASP A 162 9.53 -13.17 -8.81
C ASP A 162 10.54 -13.55 -7.71
N PRO A 163 11.15 -14.76 -7.77
CA PRO A 163 12.14 -15.18 -6.76
C PRO A 163 13.32 -14.24 -6.59
N ARG A 164 13.65 -13.44 -7.63
CA ARG A 164 14.72 -12.45 -7.56
C ARG A 164 14.41 -11.30 -6.61
N ALA A 165 13.12 -11.01 -6.36
CA ALA A 165 12.71 -9.98 -5.41
C ALA A 165 13.03 -10.34 -3.95
N TYR A 166 13.36 -11.61 -3.67
CA TYR A 166 13.62 -12.14 -2.32
C TYR A 166 15.11 -12.43 -2.09
N LYS A 167 15.96 -12.09 -3.04
CA LYS A 167 17.43 -12.25 -2.96
C LYS A 167 18.12 -10.92 -2.63
#